data_ef6a7ecc53adeb321c68a25571f7d982
#
_entry.id   ef6a7ecc53adeb321c68a25571f7d982
#
_cell.length_a   1.000
_cell.length_b   1.000
_cell.length_c   1.000
_cell.angle_alpha   90.00
_cell.angle_beta   90.00
_cell.angle_gamma   90.00
#
_symmetry.space_group_name_H-M   'P 1'
#
loop_
_entity.id
_entity.type
_entity.pdbx_description
1 polymer ?
#
loop_
_entity_poly.entity_id
_entity_poly.type
_entity_poly.pdbx_seq_one_letter_code
_entity_poly.pdbx_strand_id
1 'polypeptide(L)'
;MSRQFLLKTVLSLLAPIVFIGSANAHWSLDNAASTLSFVTVKAEHVAEVHTFDVLSGSIDDAGEVKIAIELASVNTMIQIRNERMQAMLFETNLFPDANITGKVDLEAISAMKPGASEVMQIEIALSLHGASIALTADLMVTRLEAGVVASTLKPIIVTADSAGLVAGVEALREVA
;
A
#
# COMPACT_ATOMS: atom_id res chain seq x y z
N MET A 1 64.02 -55.13 9.76
CA MET A 1 63.40 -54.28 8.69
C MET A 1 62.04 -53.87 9.23
N SER A 2 62.00 -52.65 9.76
CA SER A 2 60.80 -52.07 10.39
C SER A 2 60.19 -51.03 9.41
N ARG A 3 58.98 -51.34 8.93
CA ARG A 3 58.24 -50.40 8.07
C ARG A 3 57.39 -49.54 9.02
N GLN A 4 57.78 -48.27 9.18
CA GLN A 4 56.95 -47.26 9.81
C GLN A 4 55.84 -46.81 8.85
N PHE A 5 54.59 -47.04 9.20
CA PHE A 5 53.42 -46.45 8.56
C PHE A 5 53.22 -45.02 9.07
N LEU A 6 53.47 -44.02 8.23
CA LEU A 6 53.10 -42.65 8.48
C LEU A 6 51.60 -42.51 8.30
N LEU A 7 50.86 -42.35 9.37
CA LEU A 7 49.43 -41.96 9.38
C LEU A 7 49.34 -40.48 9.11
N LYS A 8 49.00 -40.10 7.89
CA LYS A 8 48.65 -38.68 7.58
C LYS A 8 47.26 -38.36 8.08
N THR A 9 47.19 -37.65 9.21
CA THR A 9 45.95 -37.11 9.69
C THR A 9 45.57 -35.90 8.85
N VAL A 10 44.53 -36.03 8.00
CA VAL A 10 43.93 -34.89 7.27
C VAL A 10 42.94 -34.26 8.23
N LEU A 11 43.31 -33.13 8.83
CA LEU A 11 42.45 -32.27 9.62
C LEU A 11 41.56 -31.49 8.67
N SER A 12 40.36 -31.97 8.41
CA SER A 12 39.34 -31.24 7.65
C SER A 12 38.77 -30.12 8.52
N LEU A 13 39.20 -28.89 8.24
CA LEU A 13 38.65 -27.67 8.86
C LEU A 13 37.31 -27.36 8.23
N LEU A 14 36.19 -27.86 8.79
CA LEU A 14 34.85 -27.39 8.47
C LEU A 14 34.70 -25.98 9.05
N ALA A 15 34.86 -24.96 8.22
CA ALA A 15 34.47 -23.61 8.58
C ALA A 15 32.93 -23.53 8.57
N PRO A 16 32.28 -23.10 9.67
CA PRO A 16 30.84 -22.86 9.62
C PRO A 16 30.55 -21.70 8.66
N ILE A 17 29.81 -21.98 7.58
CA ILE A 17 29.26 -20.94 6.72
C ILE A 17 28.12 -20.31 7.51
N VAL A 18 28.38 -19.17 8.15
CA VAL A 18 27.35 -18.36 8.78
C VAL A 18 26.65 -17.63 7.65
N PHE A 19 25.45 -18.04 7.31
CA PHE A 19 24.54 -17.22 6.52
C PHE A 19 24.10 -16.05 7.41
N ILE A 20 24.72 -14.91 7.24
CA ILE A 20 24.19 -13.64 7.75
C ILE A 20 23.03 -13.32 6.81
N GLY A 21 21.82 -13.72 7.19
CA GLY A 21 20.62 -13.23 6.54
C GLY A 21 20.61 -11.71 6.70
N SER A 22 20.74 -10.98 5.60
CA SER A 22 20.45 -9.55 5.59
C SER A 22 19.03 -9.42 6.12
N ALA A 23 18.84 -8.69 7.22
CA ALA A 23 17.53 -8.29 7.68
C ALA A 23 17.02 -7.31 6.61
N ASN A 24 16.26 -7.82 5.68
CA ASN A 24 15.59 -7.00 4.68
C ASN A 24 14.66 -6.07 5.45
N ALA A 25 14.85 -4.77 5.31
CA ALA A 25 13.97 -3.76 5.89
C ALA A 25 12.65 -3.74 5.10
N HIS A 26 11.84 -4.77 5.31
CA HIS A 26 10.53 -4.90 4.72
C HIS A 26 9.49 -4.32 5.66
N TRP A 27 8.82 -3.26 5.24
CA TRP A 27 7.70 -2.69 5.99
C TRP A 27 6.38 -3.20 5.44
N SER A 28 5.49 -3.59 6.33
CA SER A 28 4.10 -3.92 6.01
C SER A 28 3.16 -2.85 6.56
N LEU A 29 2.06 -2.61 5.84
CA LEU A 29 1.00 -1.72 6.28
C LEU A 29 0.27 -2.34 7.48
N ASP A 30 0.12 -1.56 8.54
CA ASP A 30 -0.76 -1.91 9.68
C ASP A 30 -2.17 -1.42 9.37
N ASN A 31 -3.06 -2.35 8.98
CA ASN A 31 -4.44 -2.02 8.63
C ASN A 31 -5.21 -1.42 9.82
N ALA A 32 -4.93 -1.87 11.05
CA ALA A 32 -5.65 -1.38 12.22
C ALA A 32 -5.29 0.08 12.57
N ALA A 33 -4.10 0.53 12.18
CA ALA A 33 -3.61 1.89 12.37
C ALA A 33 -3.71 2.76 11.11
N SER A 34 -4.29 2.24 10.01
CA SER A 34 -4.39 2.93 8.73
C SER A 34 -5.82 3.24 8.37
N THR A 35 -6.03 4.35 7.66
CA THR A 35 -7.36 4.74 7.17
C THR A 35 -7.25 5.28 5.76
N LEU A 36 -8.08 4.78 4.86
CA LEU A 36 -8.33 5.36 3.56
C LEU A 36 -9.77 5.84 3.49
N SER A 37 -9.96 7.12 3.19
CA SER A 37 -11.28 7.72 3.01
C SER A 37 -11.43 8.33 1.63
N PHE A 38 -12.66 8.41 1.17
CA PHE A 38 -13.03 9.14 -0.03
C PHE A 38 -14.32 9.94 0.20
N VAL A 39 -14.54 10.97 -0.60
CA VAL A 39 -15.69 11.86 -0.49
C VAL A 39 -16.56 11.71 -1.73
N THR A 40 -17.86 11.57 -1.52
CA THR A 40 -18.85 11.70 -2.57
C THR A 40 -19.69 12.95 -2.37
N VAL A 41 -20.12 13.57 -3.46
CA VAL A 41 -21.03 14.73 -3.41
C VAL A 41 -22.31 14.35 -4.12
N LYS A 42 -23.44 14.46 -3.39
CA LYS A 42 -24.78 14.23 -3.93
C LYS A 42 -25.63 15.50 -3.82
N ALA A 43 -26.70 15.58 -4.61
CA ALA A 43 -27.59 16.72 -4.67
C ALA A 43 -26.84 18.07 -4.77
N GLU A 44 -25.75 18.08 -5.56
CA GLU A 44 -24.85 19.22 -5.87
C GLU A 44 -24.05 19.77 -4.66
N HIS A 45 -24.47 19.52 -3.43
CA HIS A 45 -23.88 20.19 -2.26
C HIS A 45 -23.81 19.34 -0.98
N VAL A 46 -24.26 18.07 -0.99
CA VAL A 46 -24.16 17.19 0.18
C VAL A 46 -22.94 16.32 0.05
N ALA A 47 -21.87 16.64 0.79
CA ALA A 47 -20.66 15.84 0.85
C ALA A 47 -20.76 14.77 1.95
N GLU A 48 -20.42 13.54 1.62
CA GLU A 48 -20.37 12.41 2.57
C GLU A 48 -18.99 11.77 2.50
N VAL A 49 -18.44 11.43 3.66
CA VAL A 49 -17.14 10.74 3.79
C VAL A 49 -17.41 9.25 3.96
N HIS A 50 -16.70 8.46 3.22
CA HIS A 50 -16.74 7.00 3.24
C HIS A 50 -15.34 6.44 3.40
N THR A 51 -15.22 5.18 3.82
CA THR A 51 -13.93 4.49 4.01
C THR A 51 -13.86 3.18 3.23
N PHE A 52 -12.66 2.64 3.14
CA PHE A 52 -12.42 1.22 2.89
C PHE A 52 -11.80 0.64 4.16
N ASP A 53 -12.36 -0.46 4.66
CA ASP A 53 -12.01 -1.01 5.96
C ASP A 53 -10.87 -2.06 5.86
N VAL A 54 -10.57 -2.56 4.66
CA VAL A 54 -9.50 -3.55 4.44
C VAL A 54 -8.46 -3.01 3.47
N LEU A 55 -7.29 -2.76 4.04
CA LEU A 55 -6.10 -2.30 3.35
C LEU A 55 -4.96 -3.28 3.60
N SER A 56 -4.12 -3.49 2.62
CA SER A 56 -2.86 -4.20 2.78
C SER A 56 -1.77 -3.49 1.99
N GLY A 57 -0.52 -3.72 2.33
CA GLY A 57 0.56 -3.08 1.58
C GLY A 57 1.93 -3.39 2.16
N SER A 58 2.94 -3.01 1.39
CA SER A 58 4.34 -3.17 1.77
C SER A 58 5.23 -2.16 1.08
N ILE A 59 6.39 -1.94 1.67
CA ILE A 59 7.52 -1.25 1.05
C ILE A 59 8.69 -2.22 1.09
N ASP A 60 9.23 -2.58 -0.06
CA ASP A 60 10.38 -3.48 -0.16
C ASP A 60 11.72 -2.76 -0.01
N ASP A 61 12.83 -3.51 -0.05
CA ASP A 61 14.19 -2.97 0.14
C ASP A 61 14.63 -2.02 -0.98
N ALA A 62 13.95 -2.05 -2.13
CA ALA A 62 14.20 -1.13 -3.23
C ALA A 62 13.38 0.17 -3.10
N GLY A 63 12.56 0.29 -2.05
CA GLY A 63 11.64 1.41 -1.82
C GLY A 63 10.37 1.32 -2.67
N GLU A 64 10.09 0.18 -3.29
CA GLU A 64 8.86 -0.01 -4.05
C GLU A 64 7.67 -0.15 -3.10
N VAL A 65 6.72 0.76 -3.24
CA VAL A 65 5.48 0.81 -2.45
C VAL A 65 4.39 0.07 -3.20
N LYS A 66 3.68 -0.81 -2.51
CA LYS A 66 2.48 -1.49 -3.00
C LYS A 66 1.41 -1.43 -1.93
N ILE A 67 0.25 -0.88 -2.27
CA ILE A 67 -0.92 -0.86 -1.38
C ILE A 67 -2.09 -1.43 -2.18
N ALA A 68 -2.78 -2.40 -1.60
CA ALA A 68 -4.03 -2.94 -2.12
C ALA A 68 -5.20 -2.51 -1.22
N ILE A 69 -6.28 -2.11 -1.84
CA ILE A 69 -7.52 -1.65 -1.23
C ILE A 69 -8.60 -2.64 -1.65
N GLU A 70 -9.11 -3.44 -0.72
CA GLU A 70 -10.22 -4.35 -1.01
C GLU A 70 -11.49 -3.53 -1.25
N LEU A 71 -11.97 -3.47 -2.50
CA LEU A 71 -13.12 -2.64 -2.89
C LEU A 71 -14.44 -3.13 -2.28
N ALA A 72 -14.54 -4.43 -1.96
CA ALA A 72 -15.68 -4.98 -1.24
C ALA A 72 -15.76 -4.49 0.22
N SER A 73 -14.68 -3.94 0.77
CA SER A 73 -14.64 -3.36 2.12
C SER A 73 -15.17 -1.93 2.20
N VAL A 74 -15.77 -1.41 1.12
CA VAL A 74 -16.36 -0.07 1.10
C VAL A 74 -17.39 0.08 2.23
N ASN A 75 -17.22 1.15 3.02
CA ASN A 75 -18.06 1.44 4.15
C ASN A 75 -18.63 2.86 4.07
N THR A 76 -19.92 2.95 3.83
CA THR A 76 -20.68 4.19 3.75
C THR A 76 -21.62 4.35 4.95
N MET A 77 -21.48 3.50 5.97
CA MET A 77 -22.37 3.39 7.13
C MET A 77 -23.83 3.00 6.77
N ILE A 78 -24.10 2.62 5.53
CA ILE A 78 -25.40 2.20 5.02
C ILE A 78 -25.21 0.93 4.17
N GLN A 79 -25.64 -0.21 4.69
CA GLN A 79 -25.37 -1.52 4.09
C GLN A 79 -25.85 -1.62 2.63
N ILE A 80 -27.09 -1.25 2.34
CA ILE A 80 -27.63 -1.31 0.97
C ILE A 80 -26.84 -0.42 -0.01
N ARG A 81 -26.26 0.68 0.46
CA ARG A 81 -25.39 1.53 -0.37
C ARG A 81 -24.04 0.85 -0.60
N ASN A 82 -23.47 0.19 0.42
CA ASN A 82 -22.24 -0.59 0.24
C ASN A 82 -22.44 -1.67 -0.82
N GLU A 83 -23.50 -2.46 -0.74
CA GLU A 83 -23.84 -3.51 -1.71
C GLU A 83 -24.02 -2.94 -3.12
N ARG A 84 -24.69 -1.80 -3.29
CA ARG A 84 -24.85 -1.12 -4.57
C ARG A 84 -23.53 -0.62 -5.14
N MET A 85 -22.66 -0.02 -4.30
CA MET A 85 -21.33 0.43 -4.72
C MET A 85 -20.45 -0.75 -5.14
N GLN A 86 -20.48 -1.86 -4.42
CA GLN A 86 -19.76 -3.07 -4.79
C GLN A 86 -20.23 -3.62 -6.15
N ALA A 87 -21.55 -3.70 -6.36
CA ALA A 87 -22.11 -4.33 -7.56
C ALA A 87 -22.11 -3.41 -8.78
N MET A 88 -22.37 -2.10 -8.61
CA MET A 88 -22.68 -1.20 -9.72
C MET A 88 -21.57 -0.17 -9.99
N LEU A 89 -20.79 0.22 -8.98
CA LEU A 89 -19.72 1.21 -9.15
C LEU A 89 -18.38 0.54 -9.36
N PHE A 90 -18.00 -0.34 -8.42
CA PHE A 90 -16.67 -0.96 -8.44
C PHE A 90 -16.64 -2.30 -9.17
N GLU A 91 -17.82 -2.94 -9.38
CA GLU A 91 -17.94 -4.27 -9.99
C GLU A 91 -16.95 -5.27 -9.37
N THR A 92 -17.01 -5.39 -8.01
CA THR A 92 -15.99 -6.10 -7.21
C THR A 92 -15.80 -7.57 -7.57
N ASN A 93 -16.75 -8.19 -8.27
CA ASN A 93 -16.59 -9.53 -8.84
C ASN A 93 -15.59 -9.58 -9.98
N LEU A 94 -15.36 -8.48 -10.69
CA LEU A 94 -14.42 -8.34 -11.82
C LEU A 94 -13.14 -7.62 -11.36
N PHE A 95 -13.29 -6.64 -10.49
CA PHE A 95 -12.22 -5.79 -9.97
C PHE A 95 -12.25 -5.81 -8.44
N PRO A 96 -11.70 -6.86 -7.80
CA PRO A 96 -11.78 -6.99 -6.33
C PRO A 96 -11.00 -5.92 -5.60
N ASP A 97 -9.90 -5.44 -6.19
CA ASP A 97 -8.97 -4.52 -5.55
C ASP A 97 -8.68 -3.29 -6.40
N ALA A 98 -8.45 -2.16 -5.72
CA ALA A 98 -7.68 -1.07 -6.27
C ALA A 98 -6.24 -1.16 -5.75
N ASN A 99 -5.27 -0.83 -6.60
CA ASN A 99 -3.86 -0.93 -6.26
C ASN A 99 -3.16 0.40 -6.45
N ILE A 100 -2.37 0.80 -5.44
CA ILE A 100 -1.48 1.96 -5.51
C ILE A 100 -0.05 1.43 -5.53
N THR A 101 0.73 1.88 -6.51
CA THR A 101 2.16 1.62 -6.57
C THR A 101 2.93 2.93 -6.64
N GLY A 102 4.16 2.93 -6.13
CA GLY A 102 5.02 4.10 -6.14
C GLY A 102 6.41 3.74 -5.66
N LYS A 103 7.27 4.74 -5.51
CA LYS A 103 8.62 4.53 -5.01
C LYS A 103 8.99 5.62 -4.02
N VAL A 104 9.60 5.20 -2.91
CA VAL A 104 10.10 6.11 -1.86
C VAL A 104 11.61 6.01 -1.73
N ASP A 105 12.23 7.09 -1.28
CA ASP A 105 13.65 7.11 -0.94
C ASP A 105 13.83 6.58 0.50
N LEU A 106 14.20 5.30 0.60
CA LEU A 106 14.45 4.65 1.89
C LEU A 106 15.67 5.22 2.62
N GLU A 107 16.67 5.72 1.89
CA GLU A 107 17.86 6.30 2.49
C GLU A 107 17.49 7.61 3.19
N ALA A 108 16.73 8.48 2.53
CA ALA A 108 16.21 9.71 3.13
C ALA A 108 15.37 9.42 4.38
N ILE A 109 14.44 8.45 4.30
CA ILE A 109 13.59 8.07 5.44
C ILE A 109 14.43 7.50 6.59
N SER A 110 15.43 6.67 6.29
CA SER A 110 16.28 6.04 7.31
C SER A 110 17.21 7.04 7.99
N ALA A 111 17.59 8.12 7.32
CA ALA A 111 18.39 9.20 7.88
C ALA A 111 17.61 10.08 8.86
N MET A 112 16.28 10.04 8.83
CA MET A 112 15.43 10.79 9.77
C MET A 112 15.58 10.25 11.19
N LYS A 113 15.64 11.13 12.19
CA LYS A 113 15.60 10.75 13.59
C LYS A 113 14.18 10.30 13.97
N PRO A 114 14.03 9.29 14.87
CA PRO A 114 12.73 8.98 15.44
C PRO A 114 12.03 10.24 16.01
N GLY A 115 10.76 10.43 15.67
CA GLY A 115 9.97 11.60 16.00
C GLY A 115 10.09 12.78 15.03
N ALA A 116 11.03 12.74 14.09
CA ALA A 116 11.11 13.76 13.03
C ALA A 116 10.02 13.54 11.98
N SER A 117 9.52 14.65 11.41
CA SER A 117 8.55 14.66 10.33
C SER A 117 9.06 15.50 9.17
N GLU A 118 8.93 14.99 7.96
CA GLU A 118 9.32 15.68 6.72
C GLU A 118 8.23 15.57 5.67
N VAL A 119 8.17 16.58 4.81
CA VAL A 119 7.27 16.56 3.64
C VAL A 119 7.99 15.88 2.49
N MET A 120 7.36 14.85 1.94
CA MET A 120 7.85 14.12 0.78
C MET A 120 6.81 14.13 -0.33
N GLN A 121 7.25 14.35 -1.56
CA GLN A 121 6.41 14.20 -2.74
C GLN A 121 6.78 12.91 -3.46
N ILE A 122 5.77 12.10 -3.79
CA ILE A 122 5.97 10.85 -4.53
C ILE A 122 5.03 10.77 -5.73
N GLU A 123 5.54 10.23 -6.82
CA GLU A 123 4.72 9.81 -7.94
C GLU A 123 4.13 8.44 -7.64
N ILE A 124 2.81 8.30 -7.83
CA ILE A 124 2.10 7.06 -7.63
C ILE A 124 1.28 6.70 -8.87
N ALA A 125 1.05 5.43 -9.08
CA ALA A 125 0.08 4.93 -10.04
C ALA A 125 -1.06 4.24 -9.29
N LEU A 126 -2.29 4.70 -9.54
CA LEU A 126 -3.51 4.08 -9.05
C LEU A 126 -4.11 3.21 -10.17
N SER A 127 -4.21 1.91 -9.91
CA SER A 127 -5.00 0.99 -10.74
C SER A 127 -6.37 0.83 -10.11
N LEU A 128 -7.42 1.26 -10.79
CA LEU A 128 -8.81 1.20 -10.32
C LEU A 128 -9.72 0.87 -11.49
N HIS A 129 -10.57 -0.14 -11.33
CA HIS A 129 -11.57 -0.56 -12.32
C HIS A 129 -10.99 -0.73 -13.75
N GLY A 130 -9.79 -1.31 -13.85
CA GLY A 130 -9.08 -1.54 -15.10
C GLY A 130 -8.35 -0.32 -15.69
N ALA A 131 -8.56 0.88 -15.14
CA ALA A 131 -7.81 2.08 -15.51
C ALA A 131 -6.51 2.19 -14.68
N SER A 132 -5.49 2.84 -15.25
CA SER A 132 -4.25 3.19 -14.56
C SER A 132 -4.05 4.71 -14.62
N ILE A 133 -3.96 5.33 -13.46
CA ILE A 133 -3.95 6.79 -13.29
C ILE A 133 -2.65 7.20 -12.61
N ALA A 134 -1.84 8.02 -13.27
CA ALA A 134 -0.65 8.62 -12.68
C ALA A 134 -1.05 9.82 -11.82
N LEU A 135 -0.58 9.86 -10.59
CA LEU A 135 -0.92 10.87 -9.59
C LEU A 135 0.34 11.29 -8.84
N THR A 136 0.30 12.47 -8.25
CA THR A 136 1.35 12.95 -7.35
C THR A 136 0.77 13.10 -5.95
N ALA A 137 1.44 12.54 -4.95
CA ALA A 137 1.04 12.63 -3.55
C ALA A 137 2.07 13.45 -2.75
N ASP A 138 1.61 14.52 -2.10
CA ASP A 138 2.38 15.23 -1.08
C ASP A 138 2.07 14.60 0.28
N LEU A 139 3.07 14.04 0.93
CA LEU A 139 2.93 13.30 2.17
C LEU A 139 3.69 13.98 3.31
N MET A 140 3.11 14.00 4.49
CA MET A 140 3.86 14.15 5.74
C MET A 140 4.30 12.78 6.17
N VAL A 141 5.60 12.55 6.22
CA VAL A 141 6.20 11.29 6.67
C VAL A 141 6.84 11.52 8.03
N THR A 142 6.43 10.75 9.02
CA THR A 142 6.99 10.80 10.38
C THR A 142 7.72 9.49 10.67
N ARG A 143 9.00 9.60 11.03
CA ARG A 143 9.81 8.45 11.41
C ARG A 143 9.47 8.02 12.84
N LEU A 144 9.18 6.75 13.04
CA LEU A 144 9.00 6.13 14.35
C LEU A 144 10.26 5.32 14.73
N GLU A 145 10.32 4.80 15.95
CA GLU A 145 11.38 3.88 16.39
C GLU A 145 11.45 2.62 15.51
N ALA A 146 10.30 2.06 15.15
CA ALA A 146 10.17 0.81 14.39
C ALA A 146 9.26 0.95 13.15
N GLY A 147 9.36 2.04 12.41
CA GLY A 147 8.53 2.21 11.22
C GLY A 147 8.35 3.66 10.83
N VAL A 148 7.31 3.91 10.05
CA VAL A 148 6.93 5.26 9.60
C VAL A 148 5.42 5.42 9.63
N VAL A 149 4.97 6.66 9.82
CA VAL A 149 3.60 7.07 9.53
C VAL A 149 3.65 8.03 8.35
N ALA A 150 2.81 7.80 7.36
CA ALA A 150 2.64 8.70 6.23
C ALA A 150 1.18 9.15 6.14
N SER A 151 0.95 10.42 5.92
CA SER A 151 -0.39 10.97 5.69
C SER A 151 -0.37 11.96 4.53
N THR A 152 -1.42 11.99 3.72
CA THR A 152 -1.56 12.99 2.65
C THR A 152 -1.77 14.37 3.25
N LEU A 153 -1.06 15.37 2.72
CA LEU A 153 -1.21 16.78 3.14
C LEU A 153 -2.45 17.45 2.53
N LYS A 154 -2.92 16.91 1.42
CA LYS A 154 -4.11 17.38 0.70
C LYS A 154 -4.82 16.21 0.05
N PRO A 155 -6.12 16.30 -0.23
CA PRO A 155 -6.85 15.27 -0.96
C PRO A 155 -6.23 15.01 -2.34
N ILE A 156 -6.17 13.74 -2.73
CA ILE A 156 -5.82 13.33 -4.09
C ILE A 156 -7.11 13.27 -4.90
N ILE A 157 -7.15 13.98 -6.03
CA ILE A 157 -8.36 14.05 -6.85
C ILE A 157 -8.32 12.97 -7.91
N VAL A 158 -9.33 12.10 -7.88
CA VAL A 158 -9.59 11.07 -8.90
C VAL A 158 -10.99 11.32 -9.43
N THR A 159 -11.13 11.48 -10.74
CA THR A 159 -12.45 11.69 -11.37
C THR A 159 -13.05 10.35 -11.79
N ALA A 160 -14.37 10.26 -11.82
CA ALA A 160 -15.06 9.07 -12.32
C ALA A 160 -14.65 8.72 -13.76
N ASP A 161 -14.40 9.74 -14.58
CA ASP A 161 -13.97 9.57 -15.98
C ASP A 161 -12.59 8.93 -16.06
N SER A 162 -11.61 9.46 -15.30
CA SER A 162 -10.24 8.90 -15.30
C SER A 162 -10.15 7.48 -14.77
N ALA A 163 -11.10 7.10 -13.92
CA ALA A 163 -11.18 5.77 -13.31
C ALA A 163 -12.12 4.79 -14.03
N GLY A 164 -12.75 5.20 -15.14
CA GLY A 164 -13.72 4.36 -15.86
C GLY A 164 -15.02 4.11 -15.09
N LEU A 165 -15.35 4.95 -14.11
CA LEU A 165 -16.49 4.75 -13.20
C LEU A 165 -17.76 5.52 -13.59
N VAL A 166 -17.79 6.23 -14.72
CA VAL A 166 -18.91 7.09 -15.11
C VAL A 166 -20.23 6.31 -15.17
N ALA A 167 -20.23 5.15 -15.81
CA ALA A 167 -21.43 4.32 -15.94
C ALA A 167 -21.95 3.85 -14.57
N GLY A 168 -21.04 3.47 -13.65
CA GLY A 168 -21.39 3.07 -12.29
C GLY A 168 -21.97 4.23 -11.47
N VAL A 169 -21.44 5.44 -11.63
CA VAL A 169 -21.99 6.66 -11.00
C VAL A 169 -23.40 6.94 -11.48
N GLU A 170 -23.66 6.86 -12.79
CA GLU A 170 -25.01 7.05 -13.34
C GLU A 170 -25.98 5.98 -12.84
N ALA A 171 -25.56 4.71 -12.83
CA ALA A 171 -26.37 3.62 -12.30
C ALA A 171 -26.73 3.82 -10.81
N LEU A 172 -25.80 4.33 -10.00
CA LEU A 172 -26.08 4.67 -8.60
C LEU A 172 -27.05 5.83 -8.45
N ARG A 173 -27.02 6.82 -9.37
CA ARG A 173 -27.99 7.94 -9.35
C ARG A 173 -29.41 7.48 -9.54
N GLU A 174 -29.65 6.47 -10.40
CA GLU A 174 -31.00 5.96 -10.68
C GLU A 174 -31.63 5.25 -9.49
N VAL A 175 -30.83 4.82 -8.52
CA VAL A 175 -31.28 4.05 -7.35
C VAL A 175 -31.08 4.81 -6.01
N ALA A 176 -30.65 6.07 -6.07
CA ALA A 176 -30.34 6.91 -4.88
C ALA A 176 -31.58 7.49 -4.22
#